data_92c12163ebcb9303973b41f9a229e430
#
_entry.id   92c12163ebcb9303973b41f9a229e430
#
_cell.length_a   1.000
_cell.length_b   1.000
_cell.length_c   1.000
_cell.angle_alpha   90.00
_cell.angle_beta   90.00
_cell.angle_gamma   90.00
#
_symmetry.space_group_name_H-M   'P 1'
#
loop_
_entity.id
_entity.type
_entity.pdbx_description
1 polymer ?
#
loop_
_entity_poly.entity_id
_entity_poly.type
_entity_poly.pdbx_seq_one_letter_code
_entity_poly.pdbx_strand_id
1 'polypeptide(L)' 'MIFGFYNRNDNTEELISKIFSTSRLEAAKKFAERKQLPLKDFLKIFGIKQII' A
#
# COMPACT_ATOMS: atom_id res chain seq x y z
N MET A 1 0.87 -13.95 0.15
CA MET A 1 0.68 -13.05 -1.00
C MET A 1 1.57 -11.83 -0.83
N ILE A 2 2.06 -11.29 -1.93
CA ILE A 2 2.91 -10.11 -1.90
C ILE A 2 2.10 -8.91 -2.41
N PHE A 3 2.12 -7.85 -1.63
CA PHE A 3 1.44 -6.59 -1.95
C PHE A 3 2.46 -5.47 -2.00
N GLY A 4 2.19 -4.49 -2.84
CA GLY A 4 2.98 -3.27 -2.91
C GLY A 4 2.07 -2.07 -2.82
N PHE A 5 2.64 -0.90 -2.53
CA PHE A 5 1.86 0.34 -2.57
C PHE A 5 2.55 1.36 -3.46
N TYR A 6 1.74 2.23 -4.03
CA TYR A 6 2.18 3.24 -4.98
C TYR A 6 1.40 4.53 -4.73
N ASN A 7 1.98 5.66 -5.15
CA ASN A 7 1.30 6.93 -5.04
C ASN A 7 0.24 7.03 -6.14
N ARG A 8 -1.01 7.34 -5.77
CA ARG A 8 -2.11 7.42 -6.72
C ARG A 8 -1.93 8.52 -7.77
N ASN A 9 -1.10 9.51 -7.47
CA ASN A 9 -0.80 10.58 -8.43
C ASN A 9 0.28 10.19 -9.44
N ASP A 10 0.91 9.04 -9.25
CA ASP A 10 1.95 8.55 -10.16
C ASP A 10 1.31 7.70 -11.26
N ASN A 11 1.37 8.19 -12.49
CA ASN A 11 0.76 7.50 -13.63
C ASN A 11 1.43 6.15 -13.93
N THR A 12 2.66 5.98 -13.53
CA THR A 12 3.39 4.73 -13.78
C THR A 12 3.05 3.65 -12.77
N GLU A 13 2.41 4.02 -11.65
CA GLU A 13 2.11 3.10 -10.55
C GLU A 13 3.36 2.38 -10.06
N GLU A 14 4.46 3.10 -9.99
CA GLU A 14 5.71 2.53 -9.53
C GLU A 14 5.60 2.20 -8.05
N LEU A 15 5.96 0.96 -7.69
CA LEU A 15 5.83 0.50 -6.32
C LEU A 15 6.90 1.15 -5.44
N ILE A 16 6.43 1.75 -4.33
CA ILE A 16 7.32 2.37 -3.36
C ILE A 16 7.93 1.31 -2.46
N SER A 17 7.13 0.33 -2.06
CA SER A 17 7.58 -0.74 -1.17
C SER A 17 6.68 -1.96 -1.34
N LYS A 18 7.17 -3.12 -0.91
CA LYS A 18 6.44 -4.38 -0.97
C LYS A 18 6.41 -5.03 0.40
N ILE A 19 5.40 -5.86 0.63
CA ILE A 19 5.28 -6.60 1.88
C ILE A 19 4.56 -7.91 1.62
N PHE A 20 4.95 -8.94 2.38
CA PHE A 20 4.22 -10.20 2.39
C PHE A 20 3.10 -10.09 3.42
N SER A 21 1.89 -10.43 3.02
CA SER A 21 0.73 -10.34 3.90
C SER A 21 -0.32 -11.37 3.48
N THR A 22 -1.24 -11.64 4.41
CA THR A 22 -2.31 -12.60 4.17
C THR A 22 -3.49 -11.99 3.42
N SER A 23 -3.62 -10.66 3.44
CA SER A 23 -4.72 -9.97 2.76
C SER A 23 -4.32 -8.56 2.40
N ARG A 24 -5.08 -7.98 1.46
CA ARG A 24 -4.90 -6.59 1.05
C ARG A 24 -5.08 -5.62 2.23
N LEU A 25 -6.10 -5.87 3.06
CA LEU A 25 -6.36 -5.00 4.21
C LEU A 25 -5.21 -5.02 5.20
N GLU A 26 -4.67 -6.21 5.48
CA GLU A 26 -3.51 -6.33 6.37
C GLU A 26 -2.32 -5.58 5.82
N ALA A 27 -2.06 -5.73 4.51
CA ALA A 27 -0.96 -5.02 3.87
C ALA A 27 -1.14 -3.51 3.99
N ALA A 28 -2.37 -3.03 3.74
CA ALA A 28 -2.67 -1.60 3.84
C ALA A 28 -2.44 -1.07 5.24
N LYS A 29 -2.85 -1.81 6.26
CA LYS A 29 -2.63 -1.43 7.65
C LYS A 29 -1.16 -1.32 7.97
N LYS A 30 -0.36 -2.27 7.52
CA LYS A 30 1.08 -2.27 7.77
C LYS A 30 1.77 -1.10 7.08
N PHE A 31 1.40 -0.82 5.84
CA PHE A 31 1.97 0.32 5.11
C PHE A 31 1.56 1.65 5.75
N ALA A 32 0.31 1.78 6.16
CA ALA A 32 -0.17 2.99 6.81
C ALA A 32 0.59 3.25 8.10
N GLU A 33 0.85 2.20 8.87
CA GLU A 33 1.61 2.30 10.10
C GLU A 33 3.03 2.78 9.84
N ARG A 34 3.67 2.26 8.78
CA ARG A 34 5.01 2.71 8.40
C ARG A 34 5.05 4.20 8.05
N LYS A 35 4.00 4.70 7.42
CA LYS A 35 3.87 6.11 7.05
C LYS A 35 3.34 6.96 8.20
N GLN A 36 2.96 6.34 9.31
CA GLN A 36 2.39 7.02 10.48
C GLN A 36 1.14 7.80 10.11
N LEU A 37 0.30 7.18 9.26
CA LEU A 37 -0.96 7.76 8.82
C LEU A 37 -2.12 6.86 9.24
N PRO A 38 -3.29 7.45 9.56
CA PRO A 38 -4.49 6.64 9.67
C PRO A 38 -4.75 5.91 8.36
N LEU A 39 -5.30 4.69 8.45
CA LEU A 39 -5.54 3.87 7.26
C LEU A 39 -6.35 4.61 6.20
N LYS A 40 -7.38 5.33 6.63
CA LYS A 40 -8.24 6.09 5.73
C LYS A 40 -7.44 7.12 4.93
N ASP A 41 -6.55 7.84 5.62
CA ASP A 41 -5.74 8.86 4.97
C ASP A 41 -4.69 8.25 4.06
N PHE A 42 -4.11 7.13 4.47
CA PHE A 42 -3.14 6.41 3.65
C PHE A 42 -3.79 6.00 2.32
N LEU A 43 -4.99 5.45 2.36
CA LEU A 43 -5.66 4.97 1.16
C LEU A 43 -6.12 6.08 0.23
N LYS A 44 -6.22 7.31 0.72
CA LYS A 44 -6.51 8.47 -0.14
C LYS A 44 -5.32 8.85 -0.99
N ILE A 45 -4.11 8.64 -0.46
CA ILE A 45 -2.87 9.06 -1.10
C ILE A 45 -2.25 7.91 -1.89
N PHE A 46 -2.34 6.70 -1.36
CA PHE A 46 -1.65 5.54 -1.92
C PHE A 46 -2.63 4.45 -2.32
N GLY A 47 -2.25 3.70 -3.34
CA GLY A 47 -2.99 2.51 -3.76
C GLY A 47 -2.23 1.26 -3.38
N ILE A 48 -2.95 0.15 -3.26
CA ILE A 48 -2.39 -1.15 -2.94
C ILE A 48 -2.55 -2.04 -4.17
N LYS A 49 -1.48 -2.75 -4.50
CA LYS A 49 -1.48 -3.65 -5.66
C LYS A 49 -1.00 -5.02 -5.21
N GLN A 50 -1.74 -6.06 -5.54
CA GLN A 50 -1.30 -7.43 -5.30
C GLN A 50 -0.35 -7.84 -6.42
N ILE A 51 0.83 -8.30 -6.04
CA ILE A 51 1.86 -8.66 -7.00
C ILE A 51 1.86 -10.17 -7.26
N ILE A 52 1.73 -10.94 -6.18
CA ILE A 52 1.67 -12.41 -6.27
C ILE A 52 0.65 -12.93 -5.28
#